data_8441617775b7c23182edf4c4270dbefd
#
_entry.id   8441617775b7c23182edf4c4270dbefd
#
_cell.length_a   1.000
_cell.length_b   1.000
_cell.length_c   1.000
_cell.angle_alpha   90.00
_cell.angle_beta   90.00
_cell.angle_gamma   90.00
#
_symmetry.space_group_name_H-M   'P 1'
#
loop_
_entity.id
_entity.type
_entity.pdbx_description
1 polymer ?
#
loop_
_entity_poly.entity_id
_entity_poly.type
_entity_poly.pdbx_seq_one_letter_code
_entity_poly.pdbx_strand_id
1 'polypeptide(L)'
;VGGPPKPAASCSLQVKDLRPGRNGEIPEVKTNSQMVKQAREGVMEFLLINHPLDCPICDQGGECDLQDQAMAYGLDFSRYQESKRSVEDINLGPLVKTSMTRCISCTRCVRFMTEVAGVSELGQTGRGEDSEIISYLGASLSSELQGNLIDLCPVGALTSKPYAFTARPWELDKTETIDVMDSLGSNIRIDSKGSRIMRITPINNDEINEEWISDKTRFIWDGLSRQRLDSPYIRVNGKLVKCSWDAAFSRIKEALKGKEIGAI
;
A
#
# COMPACT_ATOMS: atom_id res chain seq x y z
N VAL A 1 -11.14 26.15 -24.81
CA VAL A 1 -11.03 27.15 -25.87
C VAL A 1 -9.63 27.73 -25.83
N GLY A 2 -8.92 27.82 -26.96
CA GLY A 2 -7.56 28.34 -27.03
C GLY A 2 -6.43 27.38 -26.66
N GLY A 3 -6.72 26.16 -26.27
CA GLY A 3 -5.72 25.12 -26.02
C GLY A 3 -5.24 24.42 -27.29
N PRO A 4 -4.21 23.57 -27.21
CA PRO A 4 -3.77 22.77 -28.33
C PRO A 4 -4.93 21.89 -28.84
N PRO A 5 -4.97 21.58 -30.15
CA PRO A 5 -6.05 20.79 -30.74
C PRO A 5 -6.06 19.31 -30.28
N LYS A 6 -5.11 18.93 -29.43
CA LYS A 6 -4.94 17.58 -28.91
C LYS A 6 -5.25 17.54 -27.41
N PRO A 7 -5.84 16.45 -26.88
CA PRO A 7 -5.94 16.23 -25.46
C PRO A 7 -4.55 16.26 -24.79
N ALA A 8 -4.49 16.79 -23.58
CA ALA A 8 -3.27 16.83 -22.79
C ALA A 8 -3.52 16.22 -21.42
N ALA A 9 -2.50 15.57 -20.87
CA ALA A 9 -2.56 15.05 -19.51
C ALA A 9 -2.58 16.21 -18.51
N SER A 10 -3.57 16.24 -17.60
CA SER A 10 -3.71 17.30 -16.61
C SER A 10 -2.53 17.40 -15.65
N CYS A 11 -1.88 16.27 -15.37
CA CYS A 11 -0.70 16.21 -14.49
C CYS A 11 0.58 16.80 -15.12
N SER A 12 0.61 17.05 -16.45
CA SER A 12 1.78 17.59 -17.15
C SER A 12 1.69 19.08 -17.46
N LEU A 13 0.55 19.72 -17.16
CA LEU A 13 0.31 21.13 -17.46
C LEU A 13 0.10 21.93 -16.17
N GLN A 14 0.77 23.09 -16.11
CA GLN A 14 0.51 24.06 -15.07
C GLN A 14 -0.64 24.99 -15.49
N VAL A 15 -1.47 25.39 -14.56
CA VAL A 15 -2.61 26.30 -14.84
C VAL A 15 -2.14 27.61 -15.46
N LYS A 16 -0.96 28.12 -15.07
CA LYS A 16 -0.37 29.34 -15.63
C LYS A 16 0.03 29.23 -17.12
N ASP A 17 0.22 28.01 -17.62
CA ASP A 17 0.63 27.76 -19.01
C ASP A 17 -0.58 27.63 -19.95
N LEU A 18 -1.80 27.67 -19.39
CA LEU A 18 -3.03 27.65 -20.16
C LEU A 18 -3.21 28.98 -20.90
N ARG A 19 -3.35 28.91 -22.20
CA ARG A 19 -3.55 30.09 -23.02
C ARG A 19 -4.97 30.62 -22.91
N PRO A 20 -5.16 31.94 -22.77
CA PRO A 20 -6.49 32.54 -22.85
C PRO A 20 -7.12 32.30 -24.22
N GLY A 21 -8.42 32.37 -24.30
CA GLY A 21 -9.16 32.34 -25.55
C GLY A 21 -8.78 33.51 -26.49
N ARG A 22 -9.27 33.45 -27.73
CA ARG A 22 -8.93 34.45 -28.76
C ARG A 22 -9.26 35.89 -28.39
N ASN A 23 -10.26 36.09 -27.53
CA ASN A 23 -10.72 37.40 -27.06
C ASN A 23 -10.31 37.67 -25.60
N GLY A 24 -9.27 37.02 -25.07
CA GLY A 24 -8.85 37.15 -23.67
C GLY A 24 -9.73 36.40 -22.67
N GLU A 25 -10.55 35.44 -23.14
CA GLU A 25 -11.43 34.64 -22.31
C GLU A 25 -10.59 33.75 -21.36
N ILE A 26 -11.16 33.49 -20.17
CA ILE A 26 -10.54 32.57 -19.20
C ILE A 26 -10.40 31.18 -19.83
N PRO A 27 -9.25 30.50 -19.64
CA PRO A 27 -9.07 29.15 -20.16
C PRO A 27 -10.14 28.18 -19.65
N GLU A 28 -10.77 27.46 -20.55
CA GLU A 28 -11.77 26.46 -20.21
C GLU A 28 -11.14 25.05 -20.25
N VAL A 29 -11.27 24.27 -19.17
CA VAL A 29 -10.86 22.88 -19.10
C VAL A 29 -12.07 21.99 -19.31
N LYS A 30 -12.10 21.24 -20.40
CA LYS A 30 -13.20 20.30 -20.71
C LYS A 30 -12.89 18.93 -20.15
N THR A 31 -13.69 18.48 -19.20
CA THR A 31 -13.52 17.17 -18.54
C THR A 31 -14.46 16.09 -19.07
N ASN A 32 -15.51 16.48 -19.82
CA ASN A 32 -16.56 15.57 -20.29
C ASN A 32 -17.00 15.86 -21.75
N SER A 33 -16.03 16.12 -22.64
CA SER A 33 -16.34 16.22 -24.08
C SER A 33 -16.14 14.87 -24.76
N GLN A 34 -16.71 14.69 -25.96
CA GLN A 34 -16.52 13.47 -26.74
C GLN A 34 -15.03 13.17 -27.01
N MET A 35 -14.23 14.20 -27.26
CA MET A 35 -12.77 14.06 -27.43
C MET A 35 -12.09 13.55 -26.15
N VAL A 36 -12.48 14.04 -24.98
CA VAL A 36 -11.94 13.58 -23.69
C VAL A 36 -12.33 12.14 -23.43
N LYS A 37 -13.59 11.76 -23.72
CA LYS A 37 -14.07 10.39 -23.60
C LYS A 37 -13.23 9.44 -24.45
N GLN A 38 -13.08 9.72 -25.73
CA GLN A 38 -12.25 8.91 -26.64
C GLN A 38 -10.78 8.84 -26.21
N ALA A 39 -10.21 9.94 -25.69
CA ALA A 39 -8.84 9.95 -25.18
C ALA A 39 -8.68 9.05 -23.95
N ARG A 40 -9.63 9.06 -23.02
CA ARG A 40 -9.63 8.17 -21.84
C ARG A 40 -9.79 6.71 -22.24
N GLU A 41 -10.72 6.40 -23.15
CA GLU A 41 -10.89 5.04 -23.70
C GLU A 41 -9.58 4.53 -24.31
N GLY A 42 -8.90 5.36 -25.11
CA GLY A 42 -7.61 5.00 -25.72
C GLY A 42 -6.49 4.79 -24.70
N VAL A 43 -6.42 5.62 -23.64
CA VAL A 43 -5.44 5.44 -22.54
C VAL A 43 -5.72 4.14 -21.78
N MET A 44 -6.98 3.86 -21.47
CA MET A 44 -7.36 2.61 -20.79
C MET A 44 -7.04 1.39 -21.63
N GLU A 45 -7.35 1.42 -22.94
CA GLU A 45 -6.99 0.34 -23.86
C GLU A 45 -5.47 0.10 -23.86
N PHE A 46 -4.67 1.18 -23.93
CA PHE A 46 -3.21 1.09 -23.88
C PHE A 46 -2.69 0.45 -22.58
N LEU A 47 -3.22 0.85 -21.41
CA LEU A 47 -2.83 0.26 -20.12
C LEU A 47 -3.21 -1.21 -20.00
N LEU A 48 -4.30 -1.63 -20.65
CA LEU A 48 -4.82 -2.99 -20.59
C LEU A 48 -4.23 -3.95 -21.63
N ILE A 49 -3.53 -3.44 -22.65
CA ILE A 49 -2.95 -4.27 -23.74
C ILE A 49 -2.15 -5.45 -23.15
N ASN A 50 -1.19 -5.18 -22.27
CA ASN A 50 -0.33 -6.19 -21.65
C ASN A 50 -0.76 -6.60 -20.24
N HIS A 51 -1.78 -5.94 -19.68
CA HIS A 51 -2.24 -6.30 -18.32
C HIS A 51 -2.92 -7.68 -18.33
N PRO A 52 -2.50 -8.61 -17.43
CA PRO A 52 -3.06 -9.97 -17.40
C PRO A 52 -4.51 -9.96 -16.88
N LEU A 53 -5.31 -10.96 -17.29
CA LEU A 53 -6.68 -11.15 -16.83
C LEU A 53 -6.73 -11.86 -15.46
N ASP A 54 -5.99 -11.34 -14.51
CA ASP A 54 -5.74 -11.96 -13.20
C ASP A 54 -6.67 -11.47 -12.08
N CYS A 55 -7.64 -10.61 -12.35
CA CYS A 55 -8.49 -10.04 -11.30
C CYS A 55 -9.06 -11.07 -10.31
N PRO A 56 -9.50 -12.27 -10.73
CA PRO A 56 -10.00 -13.28 -9.79
C PRO A 56 -8.96 -13.82 -8.80
N ILE A 57 -7.68 -13.80 -9.18
CA ILE A 57 -6.56 -14.29 -8.35
C ILE A 57 -5.64 -13.16 -7.86
N CYS A 58 -5.96 -11.91 -8.17
CA CYS A 58 -5.19 -10.74 -7.79
C CYS A 58 -5.66 -10.23 -6.43
N ASP A 59 -4.74 -10.05 -5.47
CA ASP A 59 -5.06 -9.54 -4.13
C ASP A 59 -5.54 -8.07 -4.14
N GLN A 60 -5.27 -7.33 -5.21
CA GLN A 60 -5.78 -5.96 -5.40
C GLN A 60 -7.23 -5.92 -5.91
N GLY A 61 -7.82 -7.05 -6.30
CA GLY A 61 -9.19 -7.10 -6.84
C GLY A 61 -10.23 -6.55 -5.86
N GLY A 62 -11.00 -5.55 -6.30
CA GLY A 62 -12.00 -4.83 -5.50
C GLY A 62 -11.49 -3.55 -4.82
N GLU A 63 -10.20 -3.23 -4.91
CA GLU A 63 -9.57 -1.98 -4.45
C GLU A 63 -8.45 -1.55 -5.41
N CYS A 64 -8.63 -1.81 -6.70
CA CYS A 64 -7.62 -1.59 -7.75
C CYS A 64 -7.97 -0.36 -8.57
N ASP A 65 -7.10 0.66 -8.54
CA ASP A 65 -7.29 1.90 -9.32
C ASP A 65 -7.47 1.61 -10.82
N LEU A 66 -6.70 0.67 -11.38
CA LEU A 66 -6.82 0.32 -12.79
C LEU A 66 -8.17 -0.33 -13.10
N GLN A 67 -8.68 -1.19 -12.22
CA GLN A 67 -9.98 -1.84 -12.37
C GLN A 67 -11.11 -0.81 -12.34
N ASP A 68 -11.08 0.12 -11.39
CA ASP A 68 -12.09 1.17 -11.25
C ASP A 68 -12.07 2.12 -12.44
N GLN A 69 -10.89 2.54 -12.89
CA GLN A 69 -10.74 3.38 -14.06
C GLN A 69 -11.17 2.65 -15.35
N ALA A 70 -10.88 1.35 -15.47
CA ALA A 70 -11.30 0.55 -16.62
C ALA A 70 -12.84 0.42 -16.68
N MET A 71 -13.50 0.23 -15.54
CA MET A 71 -14.96 0.19 -15.47
C MET A 71 -15.61 1.54 -15.79
N ALA A 72 -14.97 2.65 -15.35
CA ALA A 72 -15.52 3.98 -15.56
C ALA A 72 -15.32 4.53 -16.98
N TYR A 73 -14.19 4.20 -17.61
CA TYR A 73 -13.75 4.83 -18.87
C TYR A 73 -13.24 3.86 -19.93
N GLY A 74 -13.15 2.58 -19.65
CA GLY A 74 -12.68 1.58 -20.60
C GLY A 74 -13.77 1.11 -21.55
N LEU A 75 -13.35 0.31 -22.53
CA LEU A 75 -14.23 -0.43 -23.44
C LEU A 75 -14.49 -1.82 -22.87
N ASP A 76 -15.59 -2.44 -23.24
CA ASP A 76 -16.00 -3.79 -22.86
C ASP A 76 -15.34 -4.90 -23.72
N PHE A 77 -14.52 -4.54 -24.68
CA PHE A 77 -13.80 -5.45 -25.57
C PHE A 77 -12.36 -5.00 -25.81
N SER A 78 -11.52 -5.92 -26.25
CA SER A 78 -10.15 -5.65 -26.69
C SER A 78 -9.99 -5.88 -28.19
N ARG A 79 -9.30 -4.96 -28.84
CA ARG A 79 -8.86 -5.11 -30.25
C ARG A 79 -7.51 -5.83 -30.36
N TYR A 80 -6.82 -6.01 -29.24
CA TYR A 80 -5.50 -6.62 -29.18
C TYR A 80 -5.64 -8.15 -29.24
N GLN A 81 -4.97 -8.77 -30.20
CA GLN A 81 -5.04 -10.21 -30.45
C GLN A 81 -3.70 -10.94 -30.21
N GLU A 82 -2.63 -10.20 -30.01
CA GLU A 82 -1.32 -10.76 -29.76
C GLU A 82 -1.20 -11.27 -28.31
N SER A 83 -0.19 -12.09 -28.06
CA SER A 83 0.10 -12.59 -26.71
C SER A 83 0.52 -11.43 -25.80
N LYS A 84 -0.05 -11.40 -24.59
CA LYS A 84 0.34 -10.42 -23.59
C LYS A 84 1.77 -10.67 -23.10
N ARG A 85 2.49 -9.59 -22.82
CA ARG A 85 3.84 -9.64 -22.27
C ARG A 85 3.84 -10.31 -20.90
N SER A 86 4.84 -11.13 -20.62
CA SER A 86 5.14 -11.68 -19.30
C SER A 86 6.43 -11.09 -18.75
N VAL A 87 6.44 -10.73 -17.49
CA VAL A 87 7.59 -10.17 -16.77
C VAL A 87 7.92 -11.07 -15.58
N GLU A 88 9.21 -11.33 -15.38
CA GLU A 88 9.66 -12.13 -14.24
C GLU A 88 9.44 -11.41 -12.91
N ASP A 89 9.03 -12.17 -11.90
CA ASP A 89 8.84 -11.65 -10.55
C ASP A 89 10.19 -11.45 -9.85
N ILE A 90 10.32 -10.34 -9.11
CA ILE A 90 11.50 -10.01 -8.33
C ILE A 90 11.28 -10.33 -6.85
N ASN A 91 12.34 -10.65 -6.12
CA ASN A 91 12.26 -10.87 -4.68
C ASN A 91 12.58 -9.58 -3.91
N LEU A 92 11.56 -8.94 -3.37
CA LEU A 92 11.70 -7.73 -2.55
C LEU A 92 11.79 -7.99 -1.04
N GLY A 93 11.88 -9.27 -0.63
CA GLY A 93 11.98 -9.64 0.78
C GLY A 93 10.71 -10.28 1.35
N PRO A 94 10.56 -10.30 2.68
CA PRO A 94 9.47 -11.03 3.34
C PRO A 94 8.13 -10.30 3.37
N LEU A 95 8.09 -8.99 3.15
CA LEU A 95 6.90 -8.16 3.37
C LEU A 95 6.12 -7.89 2.08
N VAL A 96 6.82 -7.62 0.98
CA VAL A 96 6.21 -7.26 -0.30
C VAL A 96 6.25 -8.46 -1.25
N LYS A 97 5.06 -8.88 -1.71
CA LYS A 97 4.88 -9.87 -2.77
C LYS A 97 4.84 -9.16 -4.11
N THR A 98 5.49 -9.71 -5.09
CA THR A 98 5.53 -9.18 -6.45
C THR A 98 4.71 -10.04 -7.43
N SER A 99 4.15 -9.41 -8.43
CA SER A 99 3.55 -9.98 -9.63
C SER A 99 3.79 -9.00 -10.77
N MET A 100 5.02 -8.98 -11.26
CA MET A 100 5.52 -7.90 -12.11
C MET A 100 4.85 -7.84 -13.48
N THR A 101 4.28 -8.92 -13.96
CA THR A 101 3.42 -8.92 -15.18
C THR A 101 2.23 -7.95 -15.03
N ARG A 102 1.76 -7.65 -13.82
CA ARG A 102 0.67 -6.71 -13.55
C ARG A 102 1.12 -5.25 -13.48
N CYS A 103 2.42 -4.99 -13.49
CA CYS A 103 2.98 -3.65 -13.37
C CYS A 103 2.61 -2.79 -14.58
N ILE A 104 2.18 -1.55 -14.34
CA ILE A 104 1.88 -0.55 -15.38
C ILE A 104 2.98 0.51 -15.54
N SER A 105 4.16 0.26 -14.98
CA SER A 105 5.35 1.12 -15.05
C SER A 105 5.10 2.57 -14.64
N CYS A 106 4.21 2.81 -13.66
CA CYS A 106 3.86 4.14 -13.18
C CYS A 106 4.93 4.81 -12.33
N THR A 107 5.98 4.08 -11.93
CA THR A 107 7.13 4.53 -11.14
C THR A 107 6.83 5.08 -9.73
N ARG A 108 5.59 4.99 -9.22
CA ARG A 108 5.24 5.45 -7.87
C ARG A 108 6.13 4.82 -6.81
N CYS A 109 6.40 3.51 -6.91
CA CYS A 109 7.26 2.77 -5.98
C CYS A 109 8.72 3.27 -5.99
N VAL A 110 9.29 3.52 -7.17
CA VAL A 110 10.65 4.05 -7.31
C VAL A 110 10.75 5.44 -6.70
N ARG A 111 9.79 6.31 -7.02
CA ARG A 111 9.75 7.67 -6.48
C ARG A 111 9.57 7.70 -4.97
N PHE A 112 8.69 6.88 -4.42
CA PHE A 112 8.52 6.76 -2.98
C PHE A 112 9.83 6.37 -2.29
N MET A 113 10.51 5.33 -2.79
CA MET A 113 11.77 4.88 -2.19
C MET A 113 12.83 5.98 -2.22
N THR A 114 12.91 6.74 -3.30
CA THR A 114 13.92 7.80 -3.46
C THR A 114 13.56 9.09 -2.73
N GLU A 115 12.30 9.54 -2.85
CA GLU A 115 11.88 10.88 -2.40
C GLU A 115 11.37 10.89 -0.95
N VAL A 116 10.75 9.79 -0.48
CA VAL A 116 10.16 9.69 0.86
C VAL A 116 11.00 8.82 1.78
N ALA A 117 11.29 7.57 1.38
CA ALA A 117 12.11 6.66 2.19
C ALA A 117 13.60 7.03 2.18
N GLY A 118 14.07 7.84 1.22
CA GLY A 118 15.44 8.33 1.14
C GLY A 118 16.47 7.27 0.72
N VAL A 119 16.03 6.16 0.13
CA VAL A 119 16.89 5.05 -0.32
C VAL A 119 16.61 4.68 -1.77
N SER A 120 17.66 4.51 -2.58
CA SER A 120 17.53 4.18 -4.01
C SER A 120 17.64 2.67 -4.24
N GLU A 121 16.76 1.89 -3.64
CA GLU A 121 16.75 0.42 -3.74
C GLU A 121 15.96 -0.10 -4.95
N LEU A 122 15.04 0.68 -5.48
CA LEU A 122 14.27 0.39 -6.68
C LEU A 122 14.66 1.32 -7.82
N GLY A 123 14.65 0.78 -9.02
CA GLY A 123 14.91 1.53 -10.24
C GLY A 123 14.06 1.03 -11.40
N GLN A 124 14.13 1.74 -12.51
CA GLN A 124 13.51 1.35 -13.78
C GLN A 124 14.58 1.11 -14.81
N THR A 125 14.51 0.00 -15.52
CA THR A 125 15.38 -0.34 -16.65
C THR A 125 14.56 -0.49 -17.93
N GLY A 126 15.24 -0.53 -19.06
CA GLY A 126 14.58 -0.63 -20.36
C GLY A 126 13.85 0.64 -20.77
N ARG A 127 13.11 0.56 -21.85
CA ARG A 127 12.28 1.65 -22.40
C ARG A 127 11.12 1.06 -23.22
N GLY A 128 10.04 1.85 -23.34
CA GLY A 128 8.85 1.41 -24.06
C GLY A 128 8.23 0.17 -23.40
N GLU A 129 7.91 -0.83 -24.18
CA GLU A 129 7.30 -2.07 -23.68
C GLU A 129 8.26 -2.93 -22.84
N ASP A 130 9.57 -2.79 -23.04
CA ASP A 130 10.60 -3.50 -22.28
C ASP A 130 10.96 -2.80 -20.97
N SER A 131 10.20 -1.80 -20.58
CA SER A 131 10.41 -1.08 -19.31
C SER A 131 10.01 -1.93 -18.12
N GLU A 132 10.92 -2.09 -17.14
CA GLU A 132 10.73 -2.92 -15.96
C GLU A 132 11.21 -2.22 -14.68
N ILE A 133 10.47 -2.44 -13.60
CA ILE A 133 10.89 -2.04 -12.26
C ILE A 133 11.71 -3.18 -11.67
N ILE A 134 12.92 -2.87 -11.23
CA ILE A 134 13.85 -3.83 -10.64
C ILE A 134 14.41 -3.31 -9.32
N SER A 135 14.88 -4.23 -8.47
CA SER A 135 15.71 -3.87 -7.32
C SER A 135 17.19 -3.82 -7.70
N TYR A 136 17.95 -3.01 -6.97
CA TYR A 136 19.39 -2.91 -7.21
C TYR A 136 20.08 -4.26 -6.97
N LEU A 137 20.71 -4.81 -8.01
CA LEU A 137 21.39 -6.11 -8.02
C LEU A 137 20.55 -7.29 -7.47
N GLY A 138 19.23 -7.24 -7.57
CA GLY A 138 18.35 -8.28 -7.04
C GLY A 138 18.29 -8.32 -5.51
N ALA A 139 18.76 -7.28 -4.81
CA ALA A 139 18.71 -7.20 -3.37
C ALA A 139 17.28 -7.02 -2.84
N SER A 140 17.02 -7.57 -1.67
CA SER A 140 15.78 -7.31 -0.93
C SER A 140 15.77 -5.88 -0.41
N LEU A 141 14.57 -5.31 -0.25
CA LEU A 141 14.41 -3.98 0.36
C LEU A 141 14.80 -4.01 1.84
N SER A 142 15.43 -2.95 2.30
CA SER A 142 15.90 -2.80 3.69
C SER A 142 15.18 -1.67 4.44
N SER A 143 14.49 -0.79 3.74
CA SER A 143 13.78 0.33 4.35
C SER A 143 12.65 -0.14 5.26
N GLU A 144 12.53 0.47 6.46
CA GLU A 144 11.43 0.24 7.39
C GLU A 144 10.09 0.86 6.95
N LEU A 145 10.07 1.51 5.78
CA LEU A 145 8.88 2.09 5.16
C LEU A 145 8.43 1.31 3.90
N GLN A 146 9.09 0.19 3.58
CA GLN A 146 8.82 -0.56 2.35
C GLN A 146 7.36 -1.05 2.24
N GLY A 147 6.69 -1.29 3.35
CA GLY A 147 5.28 -1.70 3.36
C GLY A 147 4.32 -0.69 2.71
N ASN A 148 4.69 0.60 2.65
CA ASN A 148 3.88 1.61 1.99
C ASN A 148 3.84 1.45 0.46
N LEU A 149 4.76 0.70 -0.12
CA LEU A 149 4.72 0.34 -1.54
C LEU A 149 3.45 -0.44 -1.91
N ILE A 150 2.88 -1.16 -0.95
CA ILE A 150 1.65 -1.94 -1.11
C ILE A 150 0.47 -1.02 -1.38
N ASP A 151 0.34 0.05 -0.59
CA ASP A 151 -0.77 1.00 -0.71
C ASP A 151 -0.60 1.93 -1.92
N LEU A 152 0.66 2.27 -2.25
CA LEU A 152 1.00 3.13 -3.38
C LEU A 152 0.79 2.47 -4.74
N CYS A 153 0.94 1.15 -4.81
CA CYS A 153 0.83 0.45 -6.08
C CYS A 153 -0.63 0.47 -6.57
N PRO A 154 -0.92 1.11 -7.72
CA PRO A 154 -2.30 1.24 -8.20
C PRO A 154 -2.88 -0.06 -8.75
N VAL A 155 -2.06 -1.10 -8.81
CA VAL A 155 -2.40 -2.43 -9.34
C VAL A 155 -1.84 -3.52 -8.45
N GLY A 156 -2.22 -4.77 -8.68
CA GLY A 156 -1.73 -5.92 -7.91
C GLY A 156 -0.31 -6.39 -8.23
N ALA A 157 0.57 -5.47 -8.65
CA ALA A 157 1.98 -5.78 -8.91
C ALA A 157 2.78 -5.89 -7.62
N LEU A 158 2.51 -5.04 -6.63
CA LEU A 158 3.11 -5.06 -5.29
C LEU A 158 1.98 -5.21 -4.28
N THR A 159 1.99 -6.30 -3.52
CA THR A 159 0.95 -6.61 -2.54
C THR A 159 1.57 -7.11 -1.24
N SER A 160 0.78 -7.17 -0.17
CA SER A 160 1.26 -7.66 1.12
C SER A 160 1.49 -9.17 1.08
N LYS A 161 2.73 -9.62 1.29
CA LYS A 161 3.07 -11.05 1.33
C LYS A 161 2.43 -11.78 2.52
N PRO A 162 2.39 -11.21 3.75
CA PRO A 162 1.70 -11.83 4.88
C PRO A 162 0.17 -11.92 4.73
N TYR A 163 -0.41 -11.03 3.94
CA TYR A 163 -1.87 -10.97 3.71
C TYR A 163 -2.31 -11.72 2.44
N ALA A 164 -1.37 -12.14 1.58
CA ALA A 164 -1.66 -12.73 0.28
C ALA A 164 -2.71 -13.84 0.34
N PHE A 165 -3.76 -13.72 -0.48
CA PHE A 165 -4.85 -14.68 -0.65
C PHE A 165 -5.70 -14.98 0.60
N THR A 166 -5.71 -14.08 1.61
CA THR A 166 -6.41 -14.36 2.88
C THR A 166 -7.85 -13.86 2.91
N ALA A 167 -8.15 -12.71 2.33
CA ALA A 167 -9.50 -12.15 2.27
C ALA A 167 -9.63 -11.14 1.12
N ARG A 168 -10.88 -10.79 0.79
CA ARG A 168 -11.22 -9.73 -0.15
C ARG A 168 -11.60 -8.44 0.59
N PRO A 169 -11.39 -7.25 -0.01
CA PRO A 169 -11.65 -5.97 0.66
C PRO A 169 -13.09 -5.80 1.15
N TRP A 170 -14.06 -6.36 0.44
CA TRP A 170 -15.49 -6.29 0.79
C TRP A 170 -15.91 -7.23 1.92
N GLU A 171 -15.04 -8.14 2.32
CA GLU A 171 -15.27 -9.05 3.45
C GLU A 171 -14.80 -8.47 4.79
N LEU A 172 -14.18 -7.30 4.77
CA LEU A 172 -13.47 -6.73 5.92
C LEU A 172 -14.29 -5.64 6.60
N ASP A 173 -14.38 -5.72 7.91
CA ASP A 173 -14.83 -4.65 8.78
C ASP A 173 -13.68 -3.65 8.97
N LYS A 174 -13.97 -2.36 8.77
CA LYS A 174 -12.98 -1.28 8.80
C LYS A 174 -13.16 -0.43 10.05
N THR A 175 -12.12 -0.31 10.88
CA THR A 175 -12.13 0.49 12.10
C THR A 175 -10.96 1.45 12.10
N GLU A 176 -11.24 2.73 12.20
CA GLU A 176 -10.23 3.79 12.31
C GLU A 176 -9.78 3.94 13.76
N THR A 177 -8.47 4.08 13.98
CA THR A 177 -7.89 4.22 15.31
C THR A 177 -6.49 4.84 15.23
N ILE A 178 -5.81 4.89 16.38
CA ILE A 178 -4.45 5.39 16.51
C ILE A 178 -3.55 4.22 16.91
N ASP A 179 -2.35 4.13 16.32
CA ASP A 179 -1.35 3.14 16.71
C ASP A 179 -0.79 3.47 18.10
N VAL A 180 -0.88 2.51 19.00
CA VAL A 180 -0.34 2.60 20.35
C VAL A 180 1.03 1.90 20.50
N MET A 181 1.53 1.31 19.41
CA MET A 181 2.77 0.52 19.41
C MET A 181 3.99 1.33 18.95
N ASP A 182 3.78 2.51 18.39
CA ASP A 182 4.83 3.47 18.11
C ASP A 182 4.64 4.77 18.91
N SER A 183 5.71 5.55 19.02
CA SER A 183 5.70 6.83 19.75
C SER A 183 5.13 7.99 18.93
N LEU A 184 4.92 7.82 17.63
CA LEU A 184 4.36 8.84 16.75
C LEU A 184 2.84 8.96 16.93
N GLY A 185 2.16 7.86 17.26
CA GLY A 185 0.71 7.83 17.33
C GLY A 185 0.07 7.88 15.95
N SER A 186 0.60 7.15 15.01
CA SER A 186 0.13 7.11 13.60
C SER A 186 -1.35 6.80 13.51
N ASN A 187 -2.05 7.52 12.64
CA ASN A 187 -3.47 7.27 12.35
C ASN A 187 -3.56 6.06 11.41
N ILE A 188 -4.32 5.06 11.83
CA ILE A 188 -4.41 3.78 11.13
C ILE A 188 -5.85 3.31 11.00
N ARG A 189 -6.09 2.49 9.99
CA ARG A 189 -7.30 1.70 9.83
C ARG A 189 -6.96 0.24 10.02
N ILE A 190 -7.67 -0.40 10.94
CA ILE A 190 -7.61 -1.83 11.15
C ILE A 190 -8.71 -2.48 10.32
N ASP A 191 -8.32 -3.38 9.43
CA ASP A 191 -9.23 -4.20 8.65
C ASP A 191 -9.30 -5.59 9.30
N SER A 192 -10.51 -5.99 9.75
CA SER A 192 -10.73 -7.26 10.46
C SER A 192 -11.80 -8.12 9.78
N LYS A 193 -11.75 -9.44 10.05
CA LYS A 193 -12.79 -10.39 9.67
C LYS A 193 -13.19 -11.18 10.91
N GLY A 194 -14.38 -10.88 11.44
CA GLY A 194 -14.80 -11.36 12.75
C GLY A 194 -13.85 -10.87 13.86
N SER A 195 -13.31 -11.78 14.65
CA SER A 195 -12.38 -11.45 15.75
C SER A 195 -10.91 -11.36 15.33
N ARG A 196 -10.59 -11.56 14.07
CA ARG A 196 -9.21 -11.60 13.58
C ARG A 196 -8.87 -10.32 12.82
N ILE A 197 -7.76 -9.68 13.21
CA ILE A 197 -7.15 -8.60 12.43
C ILE A 197 -6.51 -9.23 11.19
N MET A 198 -6.77 -8.64 10.03
CA MET A 198 -6.32 -9.14 8.74
C MET A 198 -5.18 -8.28 8.19
N ARG A 199 -5.28 -6.96 8.32
CA ARG A 199 -4.25 -6.00 7.92
C ARG A 199 -4.44 -4.66 8.61
N ILE A 200 -3.39 -3.84 8.59
CA ILE A 200 -3.40 -2.44 9.01
C ILE A 200 -2.97 -1.58 7.82
N THR A 201 -3.69 -0.50 7.57
CA THR A 201 -3.40 0.48 6.54
C THR A 201 -3.34 1.89 7.13
N PRO A 202 -2.58 2.83 6.56
CA PRO A 202 -2.53 4.20 7.03
C PRO A 202 -3.84 4.94 6.77
N ILE A 203 -4.11 5.94 7.61
CA ILE A 203 -5.07 7.01 7.33
C ILE A 203 -4.29 8.30 7.20
N ASN A 204 -4.63 9.11 6.21
CA ASN A 204 -3.99 10.39 6.01
C ASN A 204 -4.21 11.32 7.22
N ASN A 205 -3.11 11.80 7.78
CA ASN A 205 -3.09 12.88 8.75
C ASN A 205 -1.81 13.70 8.54
N ASP A 206 -1.96 14.85 7.85
CA ASP A 206 -0.84 15.70 7.44
C ASP A 206 -0.01 16.26 8.64
N GLU A 207 -0.59 16.28 9.85
CA GLU A 207 0.09 16.78 11.04
C GLU A 207 0.92 15.72 11.78
N ILE A 208 0.67 14.43 11.54
CA ILE A 208 1.26 13.32 12.31
C ILE A 208 2.05 12.36 11.42
N ASN A 209 1.38 11.62 10.54
CA ASN A 209 1.98 10.54 9.75
C ASN A 209 1.84 10.71 8.25
N GLU A 210 1.23 11.81 7.80
CA GLU A 210 0.85 11.99 6.40
C GLU A 210 0.08 10.75 5.89
N GLU A 211 0.53 10.14 4.79
CA GLU A 211 -0.08 8.93 4.21
C GLU A 211 0.73 7.66 4.55
N TRP A 212 1.70 7.73 5.47
CA TRP A 212 2.70 6.69 5.68
C TRP A 212 2.61 6.07 7.06
N ILE A 213 2.94 4.78 7.16
CA ILE A 213 3.17 4.08 8.43
C ILE A 213 4.41 3.21 8.34
N SER A 214 5.06 2.98 9.48
CA SER A 214 6.20 2.07 9.55
C SER A 214 5.78 0.62 9.32
N ASP A 215 6.73 -0.22 8.89
CA ASP A 215 6.50 -1.66 8.76
C ASP A 215 6.18 -2.29 10.11
N LYS A 216 6.73 -1.76 11.20
CA LYS A 216 6.38 -2.17 12.57
C LYS A 216 4.88 -1.98 12.82
N THR A 217 4.36 -0.80 12.61
CA THR A 217 2.92 -0.50 12.75
C THR A 217 2.08 -1.40 11.86
N ARG A 218 2.49 -1.59 10.61
CA ARG A 218 1.76 -2.36 9.62
C ARG A 218 1.64 -3.84 9.94
N PHE A 219 2.67 -4.45 10.54
CA PHE A 219 2.77 -5.91 10.66
C PHE A 219 2.79 -6.46 12.08
N ILE A 220 2.84 -5.62 13.11
CA ILE A 220 2.94 -6.07 14.52
C ILE A 220 1.69 -6.81 15.02
N TRP A 221 0.56 -6.65 14.36
CA TRP A 221 -0.73 -7.20 14.76
C TRP A 221 -0.76 -8.73 14.85
N ASP A 222 0.09 -9.44 14.15
CA ASP A 222 0.15 -10.90 14.20
C ASP A 222 0.54 -11.40 15.61
N GLY A 223 1.30 -10.61 16.36
CA GLY A 223 1.61 -10.86 17.76
C GLY A 223 0.39 -10.89 18.69
N LEU A 224 -0.73 -10.26 18.28
CA LEU A 224 -1.97 -10.28 19.08
C LEU A 224 -2.61 -11.67 19.16
N SER A 225 -2.34 -12.56 18.24
CA SER A 225 -2.88 -13.92 18.18
C SER A 225 -1.90 -14.98 18.66
N ARG A 226 -0.67 -14.62 19.06
CA ARG A 226 0.40 -15.57 19.38
C ARG A 226 1.03 -15.26 20.72
N GLN A 227 1.25 -16.29 21.54
CA GLN A 227 2.01 -16.22 22.79
C GLN A 227 1.58 -15.10 23.74
N ARG A 228 0.28 -14.77 23.77
CA ARG A 228 -0.27 -13.76 24.69
C ARG A 228 -0.19 -14.26 26.11
N LEU A 229 0.25 -13.38 27.01
CA LEU A 229 0.15 -13.62 28.45
C LEU A 229 -1.31 -13.40 28.89
N ASP A 230 -2.04 -14.47 29.11
CA ASP A 230 -3.45 -14.47 29.52
C ASP A 230 -3.62 -14.63 31.04
N SER A 231 -2.53 -14.87 31.77
CA SER A 231 -2.51 -15.15 33.19
C SER A 231 -1.18 -14.69 33.78
N PRO A 232 -1.14 -14.40 35.10
CA PRO A 232 0.12 -14.14 35.76
C PRO A 232 0.96 -15.41 35.91
N TYR A 233 2.28 -15.23 35.87
CA TYR A 233 3.26 -16.29 36.07
C TYR A 233 4.26 -15.89 37.13
N ILE A 234 4.64 -16.83 38.00
CA ILE A 234 5.73 -16.69 38.96
C ILE A 234 6.87 -17.65 38.61
N ARG A 235 8.09 -17.27 38.98
CA ARG A 235 9.26 -18.12 38.76
C ARG A 235 9.47 -19.03 39.94
N VAL A 236 9.36 -20.34 39.74
CA VAL A 236 9.61 -21.40 40.72
C VAL A 236 10.71 -22.30 40.18
N ASN A 237 11.80 -22.45 40.90
CA ASN A 237 12.95 -23.26 40.50
C ASN A 237 13.44 -22.97 39.06
N GLY A 238 13.51 -21.67 38.70
CA GLY A 238 13.96 -21.24 37.37
C GLY A 238 12.91 -21.30 36.25
N LYS A 239 11.76 -21.95 36.46
CA LYS A 239 10.69 -22.08 35.44
C LYS A 239 9.53 -21.15 35.75
N LEU A 240 8.90 -20.59 34.71
CA LEU A 240 7.65 -19.82 34.85
C LEU A 240 6.49 -20.77 35.02
N VAL A 241 5.72 -20.58 36.11
CA VAL A 241 4.55 -21.37 36.46
C VAL A 241 3.34 -20.45 36.52
N LYS A 242 2.24 -20.83 35.91
CA LYS A 242 0.97 -20.10 35.95
C LYS A 242 0.45 -20.05 37.37
N CYS A 243 -0.08 -18.89 37.81
CA CYS A 243 -0.60 -18.70 39.15
C CYS A 243 -1.86 -17.81 39.15
N SER A 244 -2.51 -17.65 40.29
CA SER A 244 -3.58 -16.67 40.46
C SER A 244 -3.01 -15.26 40.66
N TRP A 245 -3.83 -14.23 40.41
CA TRP A 245 -3.46 -12.84 40.70
C TRP A 245 -3.08 -12.61 42.17
N ASP A 246 -3.82 -13.23 43.10
CA ASP A 246 -3.51 -13.12 44.56
C ASP A 246 -2.13 -13.70 44.89
N ALA A 247 -1.78 -14.85 44.32
CA ALA A 247 -0.46 -15.44 44.48
C ALA A 247 0.64 -14.56 43.89
N ALA A 248 0.39 -13.96 42.70
CA ALA A 248 1.33 -13.04 42.08
C ALA A 248 1.55 -11.79 42.91
N PHE A 249 0.47 -11.15 43.42
CA PHE A 249 0.56 -9.97 44.28
C PHE A 249 1.23 -10.27 45.62
N SER A 250 0.93 -11.42 46.22
CA SER A 250 1.60 -11.87 47.46
C SER A 250 3.11 -12.01 47.23
N ARG A 251 3.52 -12.60 46.10
CA ARG A 251 4.92 -12.76 45.78
C ARG A 251 5.62 -11.42 45.49
N ILE A 252 4.94 -10.48 44.83
CA ILE A 252 5.44 -9.12 44.63
C ILE A 252 5.63 -8.41 45.98
N LYS A 253 4.61 -8.45 46.82
CA LYS A 253 4.65 -7.84 48.17
C LYS A 253 5.83 -8.37 49.00
N GLU A 254 6.05 -9.67 48.98
CA GLU A 254 7.18 -10.30 49.67
C GLU A 254 8.53 -9.85 49.06
N ALA A 255 8.65 -9.80 47.75
CA ALA A 255 9.86 -9.41 47.04
C ALA A 255 10.25 -7.94 47.27
N LEU A 256 9.27 -7.06 47.49
CA LEU A 256 9.45 -5.61 47.65
C LEU A 256 9.57 -5.21 49.15
N LYS A 257 9.37 -6.12 50.08
CA LYS A 257 9.44 -5.82 51.49
C LYS A 257 10.81 -5.26 51.91
N GLY A 258 10.83 -4.03 52.42
CA GLY A 258 12.06 -3.37 52.88
C GLY A 258 12.98 -2.87 51.78
N LYS A 259 12.49 -2.72 50.53
CA LYS A 259 13.27 -2.19 49.43
C LYS A 259 12.73 -0.82 48.98
N GLU A 260 13.64 0.03 48.49
CA GLU A 260 13.24 1.21 47.70
C GLU A 260 12.69 0.76 46.36
N ILE A 261 11.57 1.35 45.95
CA ILE A 261 10.86 1.00 44.71
C ILE A 261 10.95 2.18 43.77
N GLY A 262 11.48 1.97 42.55
CA GLY A 262 11.41 2.87 41.43
C GLY A 262 10.46 2.32 40.35
N ALA A 263 9.71 3.19 39.69
CA ALA A 263 8.92 2.86 38.53
C ALA A 263 9.40 3.73 37.37
N ILE A 264 9.56 3.13 36.16
CA ILE A 264 9.96 3.79 34.95
C ILE A 264 8.82 3.63 33.95
#